data_a41a6d111626927d8486df7ae9c9bd50
#
_entry.id   a41a6d111626927d8486df7ae9c9bd50
#
_cell.length_a   1.000
_cell.length_b   1.000
_cell.length_c   1.000
_cell.angle_alpha   90.00
_cell.angle_beta   90.00
_cell.angle_gamma   90.00
#
_symmetry.space_group_name_H-M   'P 1'
#
loop_
_entity.id
_entity.type
_entity.pdbx_description
1 polymer ?
#
loop_
_entity_poly.entity_id
_entity_poly.type
_entity_poly.pdbx_seq_one_letter_code
_entity_poly.pdbx_strand_id
1 'polypeptide(L)'
;MSIINVEAPLHTAHRDNHTHRDVNGGWLRPAVFGAMDGLVSNLALMTGVAGGAVAPHVIVVTGLAGLAAGAFSMAAGEYTSVASQRELVLAELDIERQQLRKHPIDEMEELAELYVSRGVEPALAREVAMQLSRDPEQALEIHAREELGIDPDDLPSPMVAAVSSFGAFALGALIPVLPYLLGAATLWPAVLLALVGLFACGAVVSRVTARSWWYSGLRQLVLGGAAAGVTYILGTWIGGAVG
;
A
#
# COMPACT_ATOMS: atom_id res chain seq x y z
N MET A 1 -37.44 -4.37 -37.19
CA MET A 1 -37.58 -4.14 -35.75
C MET A 1 -37.63 -5.54 -35.10
N SER A 2 -36.47 -6.05 -34.78
CA SER A 2 -36.28 -7.46 -34.29
C SER A 2 -36.25 -7.41 -32.77
N ILE A 3 -37.28 -7.95 -32.14
CA ILE A 3 -37.37 -8.10 -30.70
C ILE A 3 -36.40 -9.21 -30.33
N ILE A 4 -35.32 -8.85 -29.63
CA ILE A 4 -34.41 -9.82 -29.03
C ILE A 4 -35.19 -10.49 -27.89
N ASN A 5 -35.58 -11.75 -28.08
CA ASN A 5 -36.24 -12.56 -27.08
C ASN A 5 -35.17 -13.00 -26.06
N VAL A 6 -35.11 -12.32 -24.91
CA VAL A 6 -34.19 -12.63 -23.79
C VAL A 6 -34.81 -13.72 -22.90
N GLU A 7 -35.13 -14.86 -23.47
CA GLU A 7 -35.38 -16.10 -22.73
C GLU A 7 -34.22 -17.09 -22.90
N ALA A 8 -33.01 -16.65 -22.58
CA ALA A 8 -31.93 -17.59 -22.35
C ALA A 8 -31.83 -17.83 -20.83
N PRO A 9 -31.80 -19.09 -20.37
CA PRO A 9 -31.64 -19.37 -18.94
C PRO A 9 -30.28 -18.82 -18.49
N LEU A 10 -30.29 -18.00 -17.42
CA LEU A 10 -29.12 -17.39 -16.77
C LEU A 10 -28.07 -18.39 -16.25
N HIS A 11 -28.10 -19.65 -16.69
CA HIS A 11 -27.38 -20.74 -16.02
C HIS A 11 -26.33 -21.49 -16.82
N THR A 12 -25.81 -20.94 -17.93
CA THR A 12 -24.67 -21.54 -18.61
C THR A 12 -23.53 -20.56 -18.88
N ALA A 13 -23.40 -19.50 -18.10
CA ALA A 13 -22.15 -18.77 -18.07
C ALA A 13 -21.10 -19.72 -17.46
N HIS A 14 -20.13 -20.13 -18.25
CA HIS A 14 -18.88 -20.71 -17.76
C HIS A 14 -18.39 -19.76 -16.67
N ARG A 15 -18.56 -20.15 -15.41
CA ARG A 15 -17.83 -19.57 -14.30
C ARG A 15 -16.39 -20.05 -14.44
N ASP A 16 -15.64 -19.41 -15.32
CA ASP A 16 -14.20 -19.35 -15.14
C ASP A 16 -14.01 -18.68 -13.78
N ASN A 17 -13.62 -19.48 -12.81
CA ASN A 17 -13.41 -19.05 -11.44
C ASN A 17 -12.13 -18.22 -11.41
N HIS A 18 -12.17 -17.03 -12.03
CA HIS A 18 -11.10 -16.04 -11.95
C HIS A 18 -11.14 -15.49 -10.53
N THR A 19 -10.32 -16.08 -9.65
CA THR A 19 -10.02 -15.49 -8.35
C THR A 19 -9.26 -14.21 -8.61
N HIS A 20 -9.95 -13.08 -8.58
CA HIS A 20 -9.29 -11.79 -8.55
C HIS A 20 -8.48 -11.70 -7.25
N ARG A 21 -7.21 -11.27 -7.38
CA ARG A 21 -6.38 -11.03 -6.20
C ARG A 21 -7.03 -9.90 -5.43
N ASP A 22 -7.16 -10.08 -4.11
CA ASP A 22 -7.54 -9.00 -3.21
C ASP A 22 -6.47 -7.91 -3.29
N VAL A 23 -6.77 -6.87 -4.05
CA VAL A 23 -5.89 -5.69 -4.21
C VAL A 23 -6.12 -4.66 -3.09
N ASN A 24 -7.19 -4.82 -2.32
CA ASN A 24 -7.57 -3.95 -1.22
C ASN A 24 -7.07 -4.46 0.14
N GLY A 25 -6.52 -5.66 0.20
CA GLY A 25 -6.09 -6.31 1.44
C GLY A 25 -4.99 -5.57 2.19
N GLY A 26 -5.33 -4.45 2.75
CA GLY A 26 -4.64 -3.44 3.58
C GLY A 26 -3.19 -3.67 4.07
N TRP A 27 -2.64 -4.87 3.95
CA TRP A 27 -1.30 -5.24 4.44
C TRP A 27 -0.18 -5.18 3.36
N LEU A 28 -0.52 -5.43 2.08
CA LEU A 28 0.49 -5.64 1.03
C LEU A 28 1.28 -4.37 0.70
N ARG A 29 0.57 -3.25 0.52
CA ARG A 29 1.20 -1.95 0.23
C ARG A 29 2.12 -1.50 1.37
N PRO A 30 1.68 -1.49 2.66
CA PRO A 30 2.55 -1.19 3.79
C PRO A 30 3.75 -2.13 3.92
N ALA A 31 3.58 -3.43 3.67
CA ALA A 31 4.67 -4.40 3.72
C ALA A 31 5.71 -4.16 2.62
N VAL A 32 5.29 -3.97 1.37
CA VAL A 32 6.21 -3.71 0.25
C VAL A 32 6.97 -2.41 0.47
N PHE A 33 6.26 -1.34 0.86
CA PHE A 33 6.87 -0.04 1.12
C PHE A 33 7.82 -0.11 2.30
N GLY A 34 7.41 -0.74 3.41
CA GLY A 34 8.25 -0.92 4.59
C GLY A 34 9.54 -1.68 4.29
N ALA A 35 9.49 -2.82 3.58
CA ALA A 35 10.68 -3.59 3.25
C ALA A 35 11.67 -2.82 2.40
N MET A 36 11.18 -2.09 1.39
CA MET A 36 12.01 -1.28 0.52
C MET A 36 12.63 -0.09 1.27
N ASP A 37 11.83 0.62 2.05
CA ASP A 37 12.30 1.76 2.81
C ASP A 37 13.31 1.35 3.89
N GLY A 38 13.05 0.24 4.60
CA GLY A 38 14.00 -0.31 5.57
C GLY A 38 15.36 -0.63 4.96
N LEU A 39 15.36 -1.28 3.77
CA LEU A 39 16.60 -1.56 3.05
C LEU A 39 17.34 -0.30 2.62
N VAL A 40 16.65 0.65 1.97
CA VAL A 40 17.26 1.87 1.42
C VAL A 40 17.71 2.80 2.52
N SER A 41 16.81 3.13 3.47
CA SER A 41 17.09 4.13 4.50
C SER A 41 18.18 3.66 5.46
N ASN A 42 18.15 2.38 5.87
CA ASN A 42 19.18 1.88 6.80
C ASN A 42 20.53 1.65 6.10
N LEU A 43 20.54 1.20 4.83
CA LEU A 43 21.78 1.16 4.05
C LEU A 43 22.36 2.58 3.90
N ALA A 44 21.56 3.56 3.53
CA ALA A 44 21.97 4.94 3.35
C ALA A 44 22.50 5.55 4.67
N LEU A 45 21.84 5.28 5.80
CA LEU A 45 22.28 5.70 7.12
C LEU A 45 23.66 5.09 7.48
N MET A 46 23.79 3.77 7.30
CA MET A 46 25.03 3.06 7.62
C MET A 46 26.19 3.49 6.70
N THR A 47 25.94 3.70 5.41
CA THR A 47 26.97 4.18 4.47
C THR A 47 27.37 5.62 4.76
N GLY A 48 26.43 6.48 5.13
CA GLY A 48 26.70 7.85 5.56
C GLY A 48 27.62 7.92 6.79
N VAL A 49 27.31 7.13 7.82
CA VAL A 49 28.13 7.05 9.03
C VAL A 49 29.50 6.43 8.73
N ALA A 50 29.56 5.39 7.90
CA ALA A 50 30.81 4.76 7.50
C ALA A 50 31.72 5.72 6.71
N GLY A 51 31.16 6.64 5.94
CA GLY A 51 31.92 7.71 5.24
C GLY A 51 32.72 8.61 6.17
N GLY A 52 32.25 8.79 7.43
CA GLY A 52 32.98 9.51 8.48
C GLY A 52 34.13 8.75 9.12
N ALA A 53 34.58 7.63 8.54
CA ALA A 53 35.71 6.80 9.02
C ALA A 53 35.59 6.34 10.48
N VAL A 54 34.38 6.05 10.94
CA VAL A 54 34.09 5.61 12.30
C VAL A 54 34.40 4.11 12.50
N ALA A 55 34.53 3.69 13.76
CA ALA A 55 34.76 2.30 14.10
C ALA A 55 33.52 1.42 13.74
N PRO A 56 33.74 0.13 13.35
CA PRO A 56 32.65 -0.76 12.93
C PRO A 56 31.49 -0.91 13.94
N HIS A 57 31.77 -0.88 15.24
CA HIS A 57 30.73 -0.97 16.27
C HIS A 57 29.75 0.24 16.24
N VAL A 58 30.22 1.43 15.85
CA VAL A 58 29.38 2.62 15.70
C VAL A 58 28.39 2.40 14.54
N ILE A 59 28.83 1.80 13.43
CA ILE A 59 27.97 1.47 12.29
C ILE A 59 26.89 0.46 12.71
N VAL A 60 27.25 -0.57 13.51
CA VAL A 60 26.26 -1.54 14.04
C VAL A 60 25.22 -0.86 14.92
N VAL A 61 25.67 -0.05 15.88
CA VAL A 61 24.75 0.67 16.78
C VAL A 61 23.82 1.59 15.98
N THR A 62 24.37 2.32 15.01
CA THR A 62 23.60 3.19 14.11
C THR A 62 22.59 2.39 13.30
N GLY A 63 23.00 1.25 12.70
CA GLY A 63 22.10 0.41 11.93
C GLY A 63 20.95 -0.18 12.76
N LEU A 64 21.24 -0.63 14.00
CA LEU A 64 20.21 -1.14 14.92
C LEU A 64 19.29 -0.02 15.42
N ALA A 65 19.84 1.15 15.73
CA ALA A 65 19.04 2.32 16.11
C ALA A 65 18.15 2.79 14.95
N GLY A 66 18.69 2.84 13.71
CA GLY A 66 17.93 3.17 12.51
C GLY A 66 16.82 2.16 12.22
N LEU A 67 17.09 0.86 12.39
CA LEU A 67 16.09 -0.20 12.28
C LEU A 67 14.95 0.02 13.28
N ALA A 68 15.27 0.20 14.55
CA ALA A 68 14.26 0.37 15.60
C ALA A 68 13.45 1.67 15.37
N ALA A 69 14.11 2.81 15.21
CA ALA A 69 13.46 4.10 15.01
C ALA A 69 12.59 4.12 13.75
N GLY A 70 13.11 3.59 12.64
CA GLY A 70 12.39 3.53 11.37
C GLY A 70 11.19 2.61 11.41
N ALA A 71 11.32 1.41 12.01
CA ALA A 71 10.21 0.46 12.14
C ALA A 71 9.04 1.06 12.96
N PHE A 72 9.33 1.70 14.10
CA PHE A 72 8.30 2.37 14.90
C PHE A 72 7.70 3.58 14.19
N SER A 73 8.52 4.39 13.51
CA SER A 73 8.06 5.56 12.77
C SER A 73 7.13 5.16 11.63
N MET A 74 7.52 4.15 10.84
CA MET A 74 6.70 3.62 9.76
C MET A 74 5.38 3.04 10.26
N ALA A 75 5.41 2.25 11.34
CA ALA A 75 4.19 1.70 11.93
C ALA A 75 3.24 2.79 12.43
N ALA A 76 3.76 3.81 13.11
CA ALA A 76 2.94 4.93 13.58
C ALA A 76 2.35 5.74 12.42
N GLY A 77 3.13 5.97 11.36
CA GLY A 77 2.69 6.66 10.16
C GLY A 77 1.58 5.92 9.42
N GLU A 78 1.76 4.62 9.18
CA GLU A 78 0.75 3.78 8.53
C GLU A 78 -0.53 3.64 9.38
N TYR A 79 -0.37 3.44 10.70
CA TYR A 79 -1.53 3.42 11.60
C TYR A 79 -2.34 4.71 11.50
N THR A 80 -1.69 5.85 11.64
CA THR A 80 -2.35 7.17 11.63
C THR A 80 -3.00 7.44 10.27
N SER A 81 -2.31 7.13 9.18
CA SER A 81 -2.81 7.33 7.81
C SER A 81 -4.08 6.51 7.56
N VAL A 82 -4.04 5.20 7.86
CA VAL A 82 -5.18 4.29 7.64
C VAL A 82 -6.33 4.59 8.62
N ALA A 83 -6.02 4.96 9.87
CA ALA A 83 -7.03 5.37 10.85
C ALA A 83 -7.78 6.62 10.37
N SER A 84 -7.05 7.65 9.92
CA SER A 84 -7.66 8.88 9.42
C SER A 84 -8.50 8.65 8.16
N GLN A 85 -8.03 7.79 7.23
CA GLN A 85 -8.83 7.40 6.07
C GLN A 85 -10.11 6.68 6.47
N ARG A 86 -10.02 5.73 7.43
CA ARG A 86 -11.17 5.01 7.94
C ARG A 86 -12.17 5.93 8.64
N GLU A 87 -11.70 6.88 9.45
CA GLU A 87 -12.53 7.88 10.14
C GLU A 87 -13.27 8.75 9.13
N LEU A 88 -12.60 9.20 8.06
CA LEU A 88 -13.22 9.96 6.99
C LEU A 88 -14.33 9.16 6.31
N VAL A 89 -14.06 7.90 5.93
CA VAL A 89 -15.05 7.02 5.31
C VAL A 89 -16.28 6.83 6.22
N LEU A 90 -16.06 6.58 7.51
CA LEU A 90 -17.17 6.41 8.46
C LEU A 90 -18.00 7.68 8.61
N ALA A 91 -17.36 8.87 8.54
CA ALA A 91 -18.06 10.14 8.56
C ALA A 91 -18.93 10.34 7.30
N GLU A 92 -18.40 10.01 6.11
CA GLU A 92 -19.18 10.07 4.86
C GLU A 92 -20.36 9.09 4.88
N LEU A 93 -20.16 7.86 5.35
CA LEU A 93 -21.24 6.89 5.52
C LEU A 93 -22.32 7.35 6.50
N ASP A 94 -21.95 8.10 7.55
CA ASP A 94 -22.93 8.67 8.48
C ASP A 94 -23.74 9.81 7.84
N ILE A 95 -23.09 10.64 7.03
CA ILE A 95 -23.77 11.68 6.23
C ILE A 95 -24.77 11.02 5.28
N GLU A 96 -24.34 10.02 4.52
CA GLU A 96 -25.16 9.29 3.56
C GLU A 96 -26.38 8.64 4.24
N ARG A 97 -26.14 7.96 5.37
CA ARG A 97 -27.23 7.39 6.19
C ARG A 97 -28.25 8.44 6.64
N GLN A 98 -27.80 9.66 6.94
CA GLN A 98 -28.68 10.76 7.31
C GLN A 98 -29.49 11.27 6.12
N GLN A 99 -28.91 11.34 4.92
CA GLN A 99 -29.59 11.77 3.69
C GLN A 99 -30.66 10.74 3.30
N LEU A 100 -30.32 9.46 3.25
CA LEU A 100 -31.26 8.39 2.99
C LEU A 100 -32.48 8.40 3.94
N ARG A 101 -32.29 8.80 5.21
CA ARG A 101 -33.39 8.94 6.18
C ARG A 101 -34.22 10.20 5.98
N LYS A 102 -33.62 11.34 5.61
CA LYS A 102 -34.28 12.64 5.50
C LYS A 102 -34.92 12.83 4.14
N HIS A 103 -34.30 12.33 3.08
CA HIS A 103 -34.65 12.57 1.69
C HIS A 103 -34.72 11.27 0.86
N PRO A 104 -35.42 10.21 1.30
CA PRO A 104 -35.34 8.88 0.69
C PRO A 104 -35.79 8.86 -0.80
N ILE A 105 -36.62 9.81 -1.23
CA ILE A 105 -37.08 9.90 -2.62
C ILE A 105 -36.00 10.54 -3.48
N ASP A 106 -35.37 11.59 -2.97
CA ASP A 106 -34.34 12.32 -3.70
C ASP A 106 -33.11 11.41 -3.91
N GLU A 107 -32.70 10.68 -2.87
CA GLU A 107 -31.59 9.70 -2.92
C GLU A 107 -31.89 8.53 -3.89
N MET A 108 -33.13 8.02 -3.90
CA MET A 108 -33.54 7.01 -4.90
C MET A 108 -33.46 7.55 -6.34
N GLU A 109 -33.87 8.81 -6.57
CA GLU A 109 -33.77 9.42 -7.90
C GLU A 109 -32.29 9.66 -8.29
N GLU A 110 -31.43 10.05 -7.35
CA GLU A 110 -29.98 10.20 -7.57
C GLU A 110 -29.35 8.88 -7.99
N LEU A 111 -29.65 7.78 -7.32
CA LEU A 111 -29.22 6.44 -7.71
C LEU A 111 -29.74 6.06 -9.11
N ALA A 112 -30.97 6.42 -9.45
CA ALA A 112 -31.51 6.18 -10.78
C ALA A 112 -30.78 6.99 -11.85
N GLU A 113 -30.48 8.28 -11.59
CA GLU A 113 -29.70 9.13 -12.48
C GLU A 113 -28.28 8.61 -12.71
N LEU A 114 -27.66 8.08 -11.67
CA LEU A 114 -26.35 7.42 -11.74
C LEU A 114 -26.38 6.24 -12.74
N TYR A 115 -27.37 5.35 -12.64
CA TYR A 115 -27.51 4.24 -13.59
C TYR A 115 -27.82 4.71 -15.02
N VAL A 116 -28.62 5.76 -15.18
CA VAL A 116 -28.85 6.39 -16.51
C VAL A 116 -27.56 6.91 -17.10
N SER A 117 -26.71 7.56 -16.31
CA SER A 117 -25.40 8.06 -16.74
C SER A 117 -24.47 6.95 -17.23
N ARG A 118 -24.66 5.73 -16.71
CA ARG A 118 -23.94 4.49 -17.12
C ARG A 118 -24.60 3.77 -18.31
N GLY A 119 -25.66 4.32 -18.87
CA GLY A 119 -26.30 3.80 -20.09
C GLY A 119 -27.50 2.88 -19.84
N VAL A 120 -28.03 2.81 -18.61
CA VAL A 120 -29.30 2.11 -18.33
C VAL A 120 -30.48 2.95 -18.85
N GLU A 121 -31.49 2.28 -19.39
CA GLU A 121 -32.71 2.95 -19.86
C GLU A 121 -33.42 3.60 -18.65
N PRO A 122 -33.93 4.86 -18.76
CA PRO A 122 -34.41 5.62 -17.61
C PRO A 122 -35.53 4.96 -16.80
N ALA A 123 -36.49 4.28 -17.46
CA ALA A 123 -37.57 3.60 -16.75
C ALA A 123 -37.04 2.38 -15.98
N LEU A 124 -36.10 1.63 -16.55
CA LEU A 124 -35.44 0.50 -15.89
C LEU A 124 -34.56 0.96 -14.74
N ALA A 125 -33.79 2.04 -14.90
CA ALA A 125 -32.92 2.61 -13.88
C ALA A 125 -33.73 2.99 -12.63
N ARG A 126 -34.86 3.67 -12.85
CA ARG A 126 -35.77 4.05 -11.75
C ARG A 126 -36.38 2.84 -11.04
N GLU A 127 -36.79 1.81 -11.81
CA GLU A 127 -37.30 0.57 -11.22
C GLU A 127 -36.26 -0.15 -10.37
N VAL A 128 -35.02 -0.23 -10.86
CA VAL A 128 -33.88 -0.84 -10.13
C VAL A 128 -33.59 -0.05 -8.85
N ALA A 129 -33.47 1.28 -8.94
CA ALA A 129 -33.20 2.16 -7.79
C ALA A 129 -34.30 1.99 -6.72
N MET A 130 -35.58 1.97 -7.13
CA MET A 130 -36.73 1.76 -6.23
C MET A 130 -36.67 0.39 -5.52
N GLN A 131 -36.23 -0.65 -6.21
CA GLN A 131 -36.10 -1.97 -5.59
C GLN A 131 -34.95 -2.05 -4.59
N LEU A 132 -33.82 -1.42 -4.91
CA LEU A 132 -32.62 -1.37 -4.07
C LEU A 132 -32.80 -0.49 -2.82
N SER A 133 -33.61 0.55 -2.92
CA SER A 133 -33.90 1.48 -1.82
C SER A 133 -34.99 0.98 -0.83
N ARG A 134 -35.51 -0.24 -0.99
CA ARG A 134 -36.53 -0.80 -0.08
C ARG A 134 -35.99 -1.10 1.32
N ASP A 135 -34.76 -1.54 1.42
CA ASP A 135 -34.06 -1.81 2.66
C ASP A 135 -33.05 -0.68 2.92
N PRO A 136 -33.16 0.07 4.03
CA PRO A 136 -32.26 1.19 4.33
C PRO A 136 -30.79 0.81 4.45
N GLU A 137 -30.45 -0.38 4.96
CA GLU A 137 -29.06 -0.82 5.08
C GLU A 137 -28.51 -1.23 3.72
N GLN A 138 -29.32 -1.90 2.90
CA GLN A 138 -28.97 -2.21 1.51
C GLN A 138 -28.83 -0.94 0.67
N ALA A 139 -29.69 0.04 0.84
CA ALA A 139 -29.59 1.33 0.17
C ALA A 139 -28.26 1.99 0.49
N LEU A 140 -27.90 2.09 1.78
CA LEU A 140 -26.61 2.65 2.21
C LEU A 140 -25.42 1.92 1.60
N GLU A 141 -25.44 0.60 1.58
CA GLU A 141 -24.36 -0.21 1.00
C GLU A 141 -24.19 0.08 -0.51
N ILE A 142 -25.30 0.23 -1.22
CA ILE A 142 -25.29 0.49 -2.66
C ILE A 142 -24.81 1.92 -2.96
N HIS A 143 -25.32 2.93 -2.26
CA HIS A 143 -24.85 4.31 -2.39
C HIS A 143 -23.36 4.41 -2.09
N ALA A 144 -22.89 3.77 -1.00
CA ALA A 144 -21.47 3.74 -0.65
C ALA A 144 -20.60 3.15 -1.78
N ARG A 145 -21.05 2.06 -2.42
CA ARG A 145 -20.31 1.43 -3.51
C ARG A 145 -20.39 2.20 -4.82
N GLU A 146 -21.56 2.72 -5.16
CA GLU A 146 -21.82 3.33 -6.45
C GLU A 146 -21.38 4.79 -6.54
N GLU A 147 -21.54 5.56 -5.49
CA GLU A 147 -21.22 6.99 -5.41
C GLU A 147 -19.84 7.25 -4.82
N LEU A 148 -19.55 6.63 -3.65
CA LEU A 148 -18.29 6.84 -2.95
C LEU A 148 -17.19 5.89 -3.41
N GLY A 149 -17.53 4.80 -4.11
CA GLY A 149 -16.58 3.76 -4.52
C GLY A 149 -16.01 2.98 -3.34
N ILE A 150 -16.74 2.88 -2.24
CA ILE A 150 -16.32 2.30 -0.96
C ILE A 150 -17.13 1.04 -0.69
N ASP A 151 -16.46 -0.03 -0.26
CA ASP A 151 -17.12 -1.19 0.33
C ASP A 151 -17.15 -1.01 1.86
N PRO A 152 -18.34 -0.78 2.47
CA PRO A 152 -18.44 -0.59 3.92
C PRO A 152 -17.98 -1.79 4.74
N ASP A 153 -18.06 -3.01 4.17
CA ASP A 153 -17.71 -4.26 4.83
C ASP A 153 -16.20 -4.57 4.73
N ASP A 154 -15.47 -3.92 3.82
CA ASP A 154 -14.04 -4.16 3.58
C ASP A 154 -13.19 -2.90 3.82
N LEU A 155 -13.33 -2.30 4.98
CA LEU A 155 -12.52 -1.15 5.37
C LEU A 155 -11.14 -1.61 5.87
N PRO A 156 -10.04 -0.99 5.38
CA PRO A 156 -8.69 -1.37 5.79
C PRO A 156 -8.47 -1.19 7.29
N SER A 157 -7.71 -2.14 7.88
CA SER A 157 -7.40 -2.13 9.31
C SER A 157 -6.11 -1.35 9.58
N PRO A 158 -6.15 -0.28 10.39
CA PRO A 158 -4.96 0.48 10.78
C PRO A 158 -3.89 -0.39 11.46
N MET A 159 -4.32 -1.35 12.27
CA MET A 159 -3.39 -2.25 12.98
C MET A 159 -2.69 -3.22 12.03
N VAL A 160 -3.41 -3.76 11.03
CA VAL A 160 -2.81 -4.64 10.02
C VAL A 160 -1.79 -3.87 9.19
N ALA A 161 -2.09 -2.65 8.78
CA ALA A 161 -1.16 -1.79 8.06
C ALA A 161 0.10 -1.48 8.90
N ALA A 162 -0.07 -1.09 10.16
CA ALA A 162 1.03 -0.78 11.06
C ALA A 162 1.95 -1.98 11.33
N VAL A 163 1.39 -3.14 11.66
CA VAL A 163 2.18 -4.35 11.98
C VAL A 163 2.90 -4.88 10.74
N SER A 164 2.24 -4.90 9.58
CA SER A 164 2.87 -5.33 8.34
C SER A 164 4.01 -4.40 7.92
N SER A 165 3.82 -3.09 8.05
CA SER A 165 4.87 -2.10 7.78
C SER A 165 6.04 -2.22 8.75
N PHE A 166 5.77 -2.33 10.07
CA PHE A 166 6.80 -2.53 11.09
C PHE A 166 7.67 -3.75 10.79
N GLY A 167 7.03 -4.91 10.60
CA GLY A 167 7.74 -6.17 10.38
C GLY A 167 8.56 -6.15 9.08
N ALA A 168 7.97 -5.65 8.01
CA ALA A 168 8.63 -5.56 6.72
C ALA A 168 9.80 -4.57 6.74
N PHE A 169 9.63 -3.39 7.35
CA PHE A 169 10.74 -2.44 7.53
C PHE A 169 11.87 -3.04 8.35
N ALA A 170 11.56 -3.65 9.50
CA ALA A 170 12.56 -4.26 10.37
C ALA A 170 13.36 -5.35 9.63
N LEU A 171 12.69 -6.21 8.85
CA LEU A 171 13.34 -7.21 8.03
C LEU A 171 14.22 -6.59 6.94
N GLY A 172 13.73 -5.57 6.23
CA GLY A 172 14.50 -4.85 5.23
C GLY A 172 15.74 -4.17 5.82
N ALA A 173 15.56 -3.43 6.92
CA ALA A 173 16.61 -2.69 7.59
C ALA A 173 17.66 -3.62 8.25
N LEU A 174 17.29 -4.84 8.61
CA LEU A 174 18.22 -5.83 9.16
C LEU A 174 19.25 -6.31 8.12
N ILE A 175 18.89 -6.38 6.84
CA ILE A 175 19.75 -6.93 5.79
C ILE A 175 21.12 -6.26 5.74
N PRO A 176 21.28 -4.93 5.67
CA PRO A 176 22.61 -4.30 5.67
C PRO A 176 23.34 -4.42 7.01
N VAL A 177 22.66 -4.69 8.13
CA VAL A 177 23.26 -4.87 9.45
C VAL A 177 23.87 -6.27 9.61
N LEU A 178 23.25 -7.29 8.98
CA LEU A 178 23.63 -8.69 9.14
C LEU A 178 25.12 -8.99 8.95
N PRO A 179 25.82 -8.51 7.90
CA PRO A 179 27.24 -8.78 7.73
C PRO A 179 28.10 -8.31 8.90
N TYR A 180 27.79 -7.18 9.48
CA TYR A 180 28.48 -6.66 10.65
C TYR A 180 28.21 -7.50 11.91
N LEU A 181 26.96 -7.95 12.11
CA LEU A 181 26.62 -8.85 13.21
C LEU A 181 27.33 -10.21 13.09
N LEU A 182 27.66 -10.62 11.85
CA LEU A 182 28.40 -11.83 11.54
C LEU A 182 29.95 -11.62 11.54
N GLY A 183 30.43 -10.45 11.96
CA GLY A 183 31.84 -10.16 12.12
C GLY A 183 32.53 -9.48 10.93
N ALA A 184 31.78 -8.98 9.94
CA ALA A 184 32.39 -8.20 8.87
C ALA A 184 33.01 -6.90 9.43
N ALA A 185 34.27 -6.65 9.07
CA ALA A 185 35.01 -5.46 9.50
C ALA A 185 34.90 -4.30 8.49
N THR A 186 34.32 -4.54 7.31
CA THR A 186 34.25 -3.57 6.20
C THR A 186 32.83 -3.34 5.72
N LEU A 187 32.60 -2.21 5.05
CA LEU A 187 31.27 -1.82 4.54
C LEU A 187 30.79 -2.69 3.36
N TRP A 188 31.72 -3.19 2.53
CA TRP A 188 31.37 -3.84 1.26
C TRP A 188 30.41 -5.03 1.35
N PRO A 189 30.53 -5.97 2.32
CA PRO A 189 29.55 -7.05 2.45
C PRO A 189 28.13 -6.56 2.74
N ALA A 190 27.99 -5.50 3.53
CA ALA A 190 26.70 -4.88 3.83
C ALA A 190 26.07 -4.23 2.59
N VAL A 191 26.88 -3.47 1.83
CA VAL A 191 26.43 -2.84 0.58
C VAL A 191 26.01 -3.90 -0.44
N LEU A 192 26.85 -4.92 -0.67
CA LEU A 192 26.53 -5.98 -1.64
C LEU A 192 25.25 -6.74 -1.27
N LEU A 193 25.13 -7.14 -0.01
CA LEU A 193 23.93 -7.86 0.46
C LEU A 193 22.66 -6.99 0.32
N ALA A 194 22.75 -5.71 0.67
CA ALA A 194 21.63 -4.78 0.52
C ALA A 194 21.24 -4.53 -0.93
N LEU A 195 22.21 -4.40 -1.84
CA LEU A 195 21.94 -4.23 -3.28
C LEU A 195 21.26 -5.48 -3.87
N VAL A 196 21.69 -6.68 -3.46
CA VAL A 196 21.02 -7.94 -3.82
C VAL A 196 19.60 -7.97 -3.25
N GLY A 197 19.43 -7.56 -2.00
CA GLY A 197 18.11 -7.45 -1.35
C GLY A 197 17.18 -6.48 -2.08
N LEU A 198 17.67 -5.31 -2.48
CA LEU A 198 16.90 -4.32 -3.24
C LEU A 198 16.46 -4.85 -4.60
N PHE A 199 17.37 -5.52 -5.31
CA PHE A 199 17.02 -6.15 -6.58
C PHE A 199 15.96 -7.23 -6.40
N ALA A 200 16.14 -8.10 -5.40
CA ALA A 200 15.20 -9.18 -5.08
C ALA A 200 13.81 -8.63 -4.68
N CYS A 201 13.75 -7.62 -3.82
CA CYS A 201 12.49 -6.95 -3.47
C CYS A 201 11.79 -6.37 -4.71
N GLY A 202 12.52 -5.66 -5.56
CA GLY A 202 11.97 -5.14 -6.81
C GLY A 202 11.45 -6.25 -7.74
N ALA A 203 12.17 -7.36 -7.84
CA ALA A 203 11.77 -8.52 -8.64
C ALA A 203 10.52 -9.23 -8.05
N VAL A 204 10.39 -9.31 -6.74
CA VAL A 204 9.18 -9.86 -6.10
C VAL A 204 7.97 -8.96 -6.34
N VAL A 205 8.12 -7.65 -6.20
CA VAL A 205 7.05 -6.67 -6.45
C VAL A 205 6.55 -6.72 -7.89
N SER A 206 7.42 -7.05 -8.84
CA SER A 206 7.02 -7.18 -10.25
C SER A 206 5.93 -8.23 -10.48
N ARG A 207 5.84 -9.25 -9.62
CA ARG A 207 4.78 -10.28 -9.70
C ARG A 207 3.38 -9.74 -9.39
N VAL A 208 3.32 -8.64 -8.64
CA VAL A 208 2.06 -7.95 -8.32
C VAL A 208 1.75 -6.87 -9.35
N THR A 209 2.78 -6.17 -9.85
CA THR A 209 2.61 -4.99 -10.72
C THR A 209 2.59 -5.31 -12.22
N ALA A 210 2.63 -6.59 -12.63
CA ALA A 210 2.66 -7.05 -14.03
C ALA A 210 3.78 -6.40 -14.87
N ARG A 211 4.86 -5.93 -14.23
CA ARG A 211 6.06 -5.40 -14.89
C ARG A 211 7.15 -6.46 -15.00
N SER A 212 8.12 -6.23 -15.89
CA SER A 212 9.29 -7.10 -16.00
C SER A 212 10.09 -7.10 -14.69
N TRP A 213 10.43 -8.29 -14.19
CA TRP A 213 11.13 -8.48 -12.91
C TRP A 213 12.50 -7.82 -12.88
N TRP A 214 13.25 -7.89 -13.98
CA TRP A 214 14.58 -7.30 -14.08
C TRP A 214 14.53 -5.76 -14.10
N TYR A 215 13.51 -5.16 -14.76
CA TYR A 215 13.30 -3.71 -14.75
C TYR A 215 12.96 -3.19 -13.36
N SER A 216 12.03 -3.87 -12.67
CA SER A 216 11.65 -3.51 -11.30
C SER A 216 12.81 -3.69 -10.32
N GLY A 217 13.59 -4.77 -10.46
CA GLY A 217 14.80 -5.01 -9.69
C GLY A 217 15.87 -3.93 -9.92
N LEU A 218 16.17 -3.64 -11.20
CA LEU A 218 17.15 -2.63 -11.56
C LEU A 218 16.77 -1.23 -11.08
N ARG A 219 15.50 -0.86 -11.19
CA ARG A 219 15.00 0.42 -10.68
C ARG A 219 15.26 0.57 -9.18
N GLN A 220 14.99 -0.44 -8.37
CA GLN A 220 15.24 -0.39 -6.92
C GLN A 220 16.73 -0.36 -6.59
N LEU A 221 17.52 -1.14 -7.32
CA LEU A 221 18.97 -1.14 -7.17
C LEU A 221 19.58 0.23 -7.47
N VAL A 222 19.14 0.91 -8.54
CA VAL A 222 19.62 2.24 -8.89
C VAL A 222 19.22 3.28 -7.85
N LEU A 223 17.96 3.26 -7.40
CA LEU A 223 17.46 4.22 -6.40
C LEU A 223 18.15 4.04 -5.05
N GLY A 224 18.24 2.80 -4.56
CA GLY A 224 18.90 2.52 -3.29
C GLY A 224 20.44 2.71 -3.35
N GLY A 225 21.06 2.32 -4.47
CA GLY A 225 22.49 2.56 -4.69
C GLY A 225 22.85 4.05 -4.77
N ALA A 226 22.01 4.85 -5.43
CA ALA A 226 22.18 6.30 -5.48
C ALA A 226 22.03 6.93 -4.08
N ALA A 227 21.02 6.53 -3.30
CA ALA A 227 20.84 7.01 -1.93
C ALA A 227 22.08 6.68 -1.06
N ALA A 228 22.56 5.45 -1.10
CA ALA A 228 23.73 5.02 -0.37
C ALA A 228 25.01 5.79 -0.81
N GLY A 229 25.17 6.00 -2.11
CA GLY A 229 26.31 6.77 -2.65
C GLY A 229 26.30 8.23 -2.22
N VAL A 230 25.16 8.89 -2.30
CA VAL A 230 25.00 10.28 -1.86
C VAL A 230 25.29 10.43 -0.37
N THR A 231 24.71 9.55 0.46
CA THR A 231 24.92 9.62 1.91
C THR A 231 26.37 9.29 2.31
N TYR A 232 27.04 8.37 1.60
CA TYR A 232 28.46 8.12 1.80
C TYR A 232 29.33 9.35 1.52
N ILE A 233 29.09 10.04 0.39
CA ILE A 233 29.79 11.28 0.04
C ILE A 233 29.55 12.36 1.10
N LEU A 234 28.30 12.55 1.53
CA LEU A 234 27.98 13.50 2.60
C LEU A 234 28.70 13.12 3.91
N GLY A 235 28.74 11.84 4.24
CA GLY A 235 29.46 11.35 5.43
C GLY A 235 30.96 11.63 5.38
N THR A 236 31.60 11.47 4.22
CA THR A 236 33.05 11.81 4.06
C THR A 236 33.29 13.30 4.22
N TRP A 237 32.43 14.18 3.72
CA TRP A 237 32.54 15.61 3.89
C TRP A 237 32.40 16.06 5.34
N ILE A 238 31.36 15.54 6.01
CA ILE A 238 31.08 15.87 7.41
C ILE A 238 32.21 15.34 8.30
N GLY A 239 32.62 14.06 8.10
CA GLY A 239 33.72 13.47 8.85
C GLY A 239 35.04 14.22 8.70
N GLY A 240 35.37 14.68 7.49
CA GLY A 240 36.58 15.50 7.24
C GLY A 240 36.47 16.95 7.79
N ALA A 241 35.25 17.44 8.08
CA ALA A 241 35.04 18.78 8.65
C ALA A 241 35.00 18.79 10.20
N VAL A 242 34.71 17.65 10.81
CA VAL A 242 34.53 17.53 12.27
C VAL A 242 35.71 16.84 12.96
N GLY A 243 36.57 16.12 12.21
CA GLY A 243 37.80 15.47 12.67
C GLY A 243 39.00 16.32 12.36
#